data_d6b7304f1f362a3f2a75408fe1abdf1c
#
_entry.id   d6b7304f1f362a3f2a75408fe1abdf1c
#
_cell.length_a   1.000
_cell.length_b   1.000
_cell.length_c   1.000
_cell.angle_alpha   90.00
_cell.angle_beta   90.00
_cell.angle_gamma   90.00
#
_symmetry.space_group_name_H-M   'P 1'
#
loop_
_entity.id
_entity.type
_entity.pdbx_description
1 polymer ?
#
loop_
_entity_poly.entity_id
_entity_poly.type
_entity_poly.pdbx_seq_one_letter_code
_entity_poly.pdbx_strand_id
1 'polypeptide(L)'
;GTTPSRELYKFFDREGNTLVLRPDFTPSMARCAAKYFMDETLPIRFSYLGNTFTNTSNLQGKLKEVTQLGAELIQEPSVEADGEMIALMVEALKSSGLEDFQVSIGQVEYFKGICSQAGLDEETEDELRDYISSKNFFGVQELLERKAIRRDYCEILLKVNDLFGSAEALQRAKELVSNERSLQAVERLEELYRVLCEYGVERYVSFDLGLLSKYHYYTGVIFKAYTYGVGDAVAKGGRYDNLLKYFGKEAPAIGFVIVVDDLLEALARQKKVPRLRADGVLIIYEEGRFRDALKKAKELRVQQIPAELIPAISGADSSDTGSFDKNVKIYREKSKNHMQKAFYYMPAEGGCMEELLDRN
;
A
#
# COMPACT_ATOMS: atom_id res chain seq x y z
N GLY A 1 15.63 9.02 13.97
CA GLY A 1 15.12 7.86 13.21
C GLY A 1 13.62 7.90 13.11
N THR A 2 13.08 7.35 12.03
CA THR A 2 11.64 7.38 11.75
C THR A 2 10.84 6.37 12.58
N THR A 3 11.50 5.32 13.07
CA THR A 3 10.86 4.24 13.86
C THR A 3 11.49 4.15 15.25
N PRO A 4 10.68 4.09 16.32
CA PRO A 4 11.19 3.92 17.68
C PRO A 4 12.04 2.67 17.83
N SER A 5 13.14 2.78 18.59
CA SER A 5 14.11 1.69 18.77
C SER A 5 13.49 0.38 19.30
N ARG A 6 12.40 0.47 20.09
CA ARG A 6 11.67 -0.69 20.64
C ARG A 6 10.85 -1.44 19.59
N GLU A 7 10.53 -0.79 18.47
CA GLU A 7 9.74 -1.35 17.37
C GLU A 7 10.63 -1.96 16.27
N LEU A 8 11.95 -1.99 16.47
CA LEU A 8 12.91 -2.55 15.53
C LEU A 8 13.29 -3.98 15.90
N TYR A 9 13.31 -4.88 14.91
CA TYR A 9 13.98 -6.18 15.02
C TYR A 9 15.47 -5.98 14.85
N LYS A 10 16.25 -6.26 15.89
CA LYS A 10 17.71 -6.07 15.95
C LYS A 10 18.44 -7.40 15.99
N PHE A 11 19.57 -7.48 15.32
CA PHE A 11 20.49 -8.61 15.35
C PHE A 11 21.93 -8.11 15.13
N PHE A 12 22.90 -8.99 15.27
CA PHE A 12 24.31 -8.65 15.13
C PHE A 12 24.91 -9.37 13.92
N ASP A 13 25.81 -8.68 13.21
CA ASP A 13 26.66 -9.32 12.21
C ASP A 13 27.86 -10.02 12.89
N ARG A 14 28.74 -10.60 12.06
CA ARG A 14 29.94 -11.32 12.58
C ARG A 14 30.95 -10.39 13.24
N GLU A 15 30.94 -9.11 12.88
CA GLU A 15 31.81 -8.06 13.41
C GLU A 15 31.22 -7.41 14.67
N GLY A 16 30.03 -7.81 15.11
CA GLY A 16 29.35 -7.27 16.28
C GLY A 16 28.58 -5.97 16.04
N ASN A 17 28.42 -5.54 14.78
CA ASN A 17 27.60 -4.37 14.47
C ASN A 17 26.11 -4.69 14.63
N THR A 18 25.34 -3.74 15.17
CA THR A 18 23.90 -3.87 15.26
C THR A 18 23.26 -3.62 13.90
N LEU A 19 22.57 -4.62 13.39
CA LEU A 19 21.74 -4.55 12.20
C LEU A 19 20.26 -4.56 12.59
N VAL A 20 19.41 -4.06 11.67
CA VAL A 20 17.95 -4.09 11.84
C VAL A 20 17.28 -4.63 10.60
N LEU A 21 16.19 -5.38 10.77
CA LEU A 21 15.27 -5.61 9.65
C LEU A 21 14.60 -4.28 9.29
N ARG A 22 14.46 -4.02 7.99
CA ARG A 22 13.88 -2.74 7.53
C ARG A 22 12.44 -2.54 8.04
N PRO A 23 12.14 -1.48 8.78
CA PRO A 23 10.78 -1.16 9.21
C PRO A 23 10.01 -0.34 8.16
N ASP A 24 10.73 0.26 7.19
CA ASP A 24 10.21 1.18 6.19
C ASP A 24 11.12 1.18 4.94
N PHE A 25 10.54 1.37 3.75
CA PHE A 25 11.30 1.47 2.50
C PHE A 25 11.77 2.89 2.20
N THR A 26 10.98 3.91 2.55
CA THR A 26 11.25 5.31 2.19
C THR A 26 12.66 5.78 2.56
N PRO A 27 13.21 5.51 3.78
CA PRO A 27 14.59 5.86 4.08
C PRO A 27 15.63 5.12 3.21
N SER A 28 15.30 3.88 2.80
CA SER A 28 16.18 3.11 1.91
C SER A 28 16.18 3.68 0.49
N MET A 29 15.02 4.12 -0.01
CA MET A 29 14.89 4.78 -1.31
C MET A 29 15.60 6.15 -1.30
N ALA A 30 15.41 6.96 -0.25
CA ALA A 30 16.10 8.21 -0.07
C ALA A 30 17.63 8.05 -0.08
N ARG A 31 18.14 7.04 0.64
CA ARG A 31 19.57 6.69 0.64
C ARG A 31 20.05 6.21 -0.73
N CYS A 32 19.24 5.43 -1.45
CA CYS A 32 19.55 4.98 -2.80
C CYS A 32 19.68 6.17 -3.75
N ALA A 33 18.72 7.09 -3.72
CA ALA A 33 18.74 8.30 -4.53
C ALA A 33 19.98 9.16 -4.22
N ALA A 34 20.26 9.40 -2.96
CA ALA A 34 21.42 10.18 -2.56
C ALA A 34 22.75 9.53 -2.92
N LYS A 35 22.85 8.18 -2.85
CA LYS A 35 24.11 7.48 -3.13
C LYS A 35 24.38 7.27 -4.62
N TYR A 36 23.37 6.92 -5.40
CA TYR A 36 23.56 6.47 -6.79
C TYR A 36 23.07 7.47 -7.83
N PHE A 37 22.32 8.50 -7.40
CA PHE A 37 21.73 9.53 -8.26
C PHE A 37 22.04 10.94 -7.70
N MET A 38 23.24 11.10 -7.12
CA MET A 38 23.63 12.39 -6.50
C MET A 38 23.61 13.53 -7.52
N ASP A 39 24.16 13.31 -8.70
CA ASP A 39 24.33 14.31 -9.77
C ASP A 39 23.13 14.36 -10.72
N GLU A 40 22.08 13.54 -10.48
CA GLU A 40 20.88 13.56 -11.30
C GLU A 40 20.12 14.88 -11.06
N THR A 41 19.78 15.57 -12.16
CA THR A 41 19.06 16.85 -12.14
C THR A 41 17.59 16.73 -12.51
N LEU A 42 17.18 15.61 -13.13
CA LEU A 42 15.79 15.33 -13.49
C LEU A 42 15.04 14.61 -12.36
N PRO A 43 13.72 14.71 -12.31
CA PRO A 43 12.93 13.96 -11.34
C PRO A 43 13.18 12.46 -11.41
N ILE A 44 13.45 11.84 -10.25
CA ILE A 44 13.70 10.42 -10.10
C ILE A 44 12.41 9.73 -9.66
N ARG A 45 12.01 8.68 -10.38
CA ARG A 45 10.85 7.84 -10.06
C ARG A 45 11.31 6.45 -9.68
N PHE A 46 10.99 6.04 -8.46
CA PHE A 46 11.21 4.68 -7.98
C PHE A 46 9.88 3.99 -7.72
N SER A 47 9.87 2.68 -7.89
CA SER A 47 8.86 1.80 -7.33
C SER A 47 9.52 0.63 -6.64
N TYR A 48 8.86 0.07 -5.64
CA TYR A 48 9.35 -1.08 -4.90
C TYR A 48 8.23 -2.02 -4.48
N LEU A 49 8.59 -3.28 -4.33
CA LEU A 49 7.75 -4.31 -3.73
C LEU A 49 8.62 -5.13 -2.78
N GLY A 50 8.17 -5.35 -1.58
CA GLY A 50 8.89 -6.18 -0.61
C GLY A 50 8.33 -6.10 0.80
N ASN A 51 9.02 -6.74 1.75
CA ASN A 51 8.54 -6.89 3.11
C ASN A 51 9.21 -5.88 4.04
N THR A 52 8.41 -5.35 4.97
CA THR A 52 8.86 -4.56 6.11
C THR A 52 8.54 -5.29 7.41
N PHE A 53 9.30 -4.98 8.47
CA PHE A 53 9.26 -5.71 9.73
C PHE A 53 9.14 -4.75 10.90
N THR A 54 8.08 -4.90 11.70
CA THR A 54 7.86 -4.06 12.88
C THR A 54 7.59 -4.93 14.09
N ASN A 55 8.37 -4.74 15.15
CA ASN A 55 8.23 -5.47 16.41
C ASN A 55 7.07 -4.87 17.24
N THR A 56 5.84 -5.14 16.79
CA THR A 56 4.62 -4.72 17.47
C THR A 56 4.25 -5.67 18.61
N SER A 57 3.45 -5.19 19.56
CA SER A 57 2.88 -6.02 20.63
C SER A 57 2.00 -7.13 20.04
N ASN A 58 2.10 -8.35 20.58
CA ASN A 58 1.27 -9.49 20.19
C ASN A 58 -0.24 -9.28 20.46
N LEU A 59 -0.60 -8.31 21.29
CA LEU A 59 -1.99 -8.02 21.70
C LEU A 59 -2.74 -7.10 20.72
N GLN A 60 -2.05 -6.57 19.68
CA GLN A 60 -2.66 -5.60 18.75
C GLN A 60 -3.23 -6.22 17.49
N GLY A 61 -3.09 -7.54 17.29
CA GLY A 61 -3.53 -8.21 16.05
C GLY A 61 -2.81 -7.78 14.77
N LYS A 62 -1.75 -6.95 14.88
CA LYS A 62 -0.98 -6.46 13.74
C LYS A 62 0.04 -7.48 13.27
N LEU A 63 0.18 -7.64 11.97
CA LEU A 63 1.26 -8.42 11.36
C LEU A 63 2.62 -7.79 11.71
N LYS A 64 3.59 -8.64 11.98
CA LYS A 64 4.98 -8.24 12.26
C LYS A 64 5.82 -8.10 10.99
N GLU A 65 5.42 -8.80 9.95
CA GLU A 65 5.91 -8.72 8.59
C GLU A 65 4.75 -8.36 7.69
N VAL A 66 4.90 -7.33 6.88
CA VAL A 66 3.89 -6.88 5.92
C VAL A 66 4.54 -6.65 4.57
N THR A 67 3.83 -7.02 3.51
CA THR A 67 4.24 -6.75 2.13
C THR A 67 3.79 -5.35 1.74
N GLN A 68 4.72 -4.56 1.22
CA GLN A 68 4.48 -3.19 0.77
C GLN A 68 4.81 -3.05 -0.71
N LEU A 69 3.90 -2.40 -1.44
CA LEU A 69 4.13 -1.86 -2.78
C LEU A 69 4.14 -0.34 -2.67
N GLY A 70 5.16 0.32 -3.17
CA GLY A 70 5.24 1.77 -3.08
C GLY A 70 5.89 2.43 -4.29
N ALA A 71 5.70 3.74 -4.38
CA ALA A 71 6.34 4.60 -5.37
C ALA A 71 6.84 5.89 -4.72
N GLU A 72 7.95 6.41 -5.22
CA GLU A 72 8.59 7.63 -4.76
C GLU A 72 8.95 8.51 -5.96
N LEU A 73 8.60 9.79 -5.89
CA LEU A 73 8.96 10.84 -6.84
C LEU A 73 9.86 11.85 -6.12
N ILE A 74 11.09 11.98 -6.58
CA ILE A 74 12.15 12.75 -5.94
C ILE A 74 12.60 13.86 -6.89
N GLN A 75 12.96 15.01 -6.36
CA GLN A 75 13.40 16.23 -7.09
C GLN A 75 12.26 16.97 -7.80
N GLU A 76 11.00 16.82 -7.37
CA GLU A 76 9.89 17.55 -7.95
C GLU A 76 9.03 18.20 -6.84
N PRO A 77 9.13 19.56 -6.65
CA PRO A 77 8.42 20.25 -5.57
C PRO A 77 6.99 20.69 -5.93
N SER A 78 6.58 20.54 -7.18
CA SER A 78 5.30 21.08 -7.68
C SER A 78 4.07 20.44 -7.05
N VAL A 79 2.94 21.11 -7.16
CA VAL A 79 1.63 20.59 -6.75
C VAL A 79 1.19 19.49 -7.70
N GLU A 80 1.57 19.58 -8.97
CA GLU A 80 1.31 18.55 -9.97
C GLU A 80 1.96 17.23 -9.59
N ALA A 81 3.15 17.23 -8.98
CA ALA A 81 3.79 16.03 -8.45
C ALA A 81 3.00 15.44 -7.27
N ASP A 82 2.45 16.28 -6.39
CA ASP A 82 1.56 15.81 -5.32
C ASP A 82 0.33 15.12 -5.92
N GLY A 83 -0.28 15.74 -6.95
CA GLY A 83 -1.43 15.20 -7.68
C GLY A 83 -1.11 13.91 -8.43
N GLU A 84 0.04 13.83 -9.14
CA GLU A 84 0.52 12.63 -9.82
C GLU A 84 0.58 11.44 -8.87
N MET A 85 1.19 11.62 -7.69
CA MET A 85 1.38 10.52 -6.75
C MET A 85 0.07 10.05 -6.10
N ILE A 86 -0.85 10.98 -5.81
CA ILE A 86 -2.17 10.62 -5.30
C ILE A 86 -2.99 9.92 -6.39
N ALA A 87 -2.99 10.43 -7.62
CA ALA A 87 -3.70 9.82 -8.75
C ALA A 87 -3.15 8.43 -9.05
N LEU A 88 -1.81 8.24 -9.05
CA LEU A 88 -1.18 6.94 -9.23
C LEU A 88 -1.61 5.93 -8.14
N MET A 89 -1.68 6.36 -6.88
CA MET A 89 -2.18 5.52 -5.78
C MET A 89 -3.65 5.13 -5.99
N VAL A 90 -4.51 6.06 -6.39
CA VAL A 90 -5.92 5.80 -6.70
C VAL A 90 -6.04 4.79 -7.84
N GLU A 91 -5.32 4.98 -8.93
CA GLU A 91 -5.37 4.05 -10.08
C GLU A 91 -4.81 2.67 -9.75
N ALA A 92 -3.77 2.57 -8.90
CA ALA A 92 -3.24 1.29 -8.43
C ALA A 92 -4.28 0.53 -7.58
N LEU A 93 -4.99 1.22 -6.67
CA LEU A 93 -6.07 0.62 -5.87
C LEU A 93 -7.24 0.17 -6.75
N LYS A 94 -7.69 0.98 -7.72
CA LYS A 94 -8.73 0.60 -8.70
C LYS A 94 -8.31 -0.61 -9.52
N SER A 95 -7.07 -0.61 -10.02
CA SER A 95 -6.53 -1.71 -10.83
C SER A 95 -6.43 -3.03 -10.05
N SER A 96 -6.30 -2.96 -8.73
CA SER A 96 -6.35 -4.14 -7.86
C SER A 96 -7.76 -4.73 -7.66
N GLY A 97 -8.79 -4.03 -8.13
CA GLY A 97 -10.20 -4.39 -7.97
C GLY A 97 -10.90 -3.74 -6.78
N LEU A 98 -10.24 -2.83 -6.07
CA LEU A 98 -10.86 -2.06 -4.99
C LEU A 98 -11.66 -0.89 -5.60
N GLU A 99 -12.97 -0.84 -5.35
CA GLU A 99 -13.86 0.18 -5.93
C GLU A 99 -14.30 1.21 -4.89
N ASP A 100 -14.60 0.74 -3.67
CA ASP A 100 -15.14 1.57 -2.60
C ASP A 100 -14.03 1.94 -1.61
N PHE A 101 -13.42 3.09 -1.80
CA PHE A 101 -12.42 3.65 -0.90
C PHE A 101 -12.42 5.17 -0.95
N GLN A 102 -11.88 5.79 0.09
CA GLN A 102 -11.74 7.24 0.22
C GLN A 102 -10.30 7.59 0.59
N VAL A 103 -9.74 8.58 -0.10
CA VAL A 103 -8.43 9.15 0.19
C VAL A 103 -8.64 10.43 0.99
N SER A 104 -8.26 10.40 2.27
CA SER A 104 -8.21 11.60 3.11
C SER A 104 -6.88 12.29 2.93
N ILE A 105 -6.91 13.61 2.66
CA ILE A 105 -5.73 14.44 2.43
C ILE A 105 -5.64 15.50 3.52
N GLY A 106 -4.48 15.58 4.17
CA GLY A 106 -4.12 16.59 5.16
C GLY A 106 -2.88 17.37 4.74
N GLN A 107 -2.53 18.38 5.57
CA GLN A 107 -1.36 19.23 5.33
C GLN A 107 -0.68 19.59 6.64
N VAL A 108 0.55 19.13 6.79
CA VAL A 108 1.33 19.27 8.03
C VAL A 108 1.59 20.75 8.37
N GLU A 109 1.83 21.59 7.36
CA GLU A 109 2.14 22.99 7.55
C GLU A 109 0.96 23.82 8.10
N TYR A 110 -0.28 23.35 7.88
CA TYR A 110 -1.45 23.99 8.47
C TYR A 110 -1.41 23.94 10.01
N PHE A 111 -1.19 22.77 10.55
CA PHE A 111 -1.07 22.56 12.01
C PHE A 111 0.17 23.28 12.58
N LYS A 112 1.31 23.14 11.91
CA LYS A 112 2.55 23.81 12.34
C LYS A 112 2.43 25.33 12.36
N GLY A 113 1.71 25.93 11.41
CA GLY A 113 1.44 27.36 11.37
C GLY A 113 0.67 27.83 12.61
N ILE A 114 -0.34 27.07 13.04
CA ILE A 114 -1.12 27.36 14.25
C ILE A 114 -0.23 27.24 15.50
N CYS A 115 0.54 26.15 15.62
CA CYS A 115 1.45 25.93 16.75
C CYS A 115 2.51 27.05 16.88
N SER A 116 3.12 27.44 15.76
CA SER A 116 4.09 28.51 15.70
C SER A 116 3.49 29.87 16.12
N GLN A 117 2.30 30.19 15.63
CA GLN A 117 1.60 31.41 16.00
C GLN A 117 1.18 31.41 17.48
N ALA A 118 0.85 30.24 18.05
CA ALA A 118 0.56 30.07 19.47
C ALA A 118 1.83 30.10 20.36
N GLY A 119 3.02 30.11 19.77
CA GLY A 119 4.31 30.10 20.48
C GLY A 119 4.61 28.77 21.17
N LEU A 120 4.13 27.65 20.63
CA LEU A 120 4.37 26.32 21.21
C LEU A 120 5.81 25.88 20.94
N ASP A 121 6.40 25.21 21.96
CA ASP A 121 7.66 24.51 21.80
C ASP A 121 7.46 23.17 21.07
N GLU A 122 8.55 22.59 20.57
CA GLU A 122 8.55 21.35 19.77
C GLU A 122 7.96 20.18 20.56
N GLU A 123 8.24 20.08 21.88
CA GLU A 123 7.72 19.02 22.74
C GLU A 123 6.20 19.11 22.85
N THR A 124 5.67 20.32 23.05
CA THR A 124 4.21 20.55 23.11
C THR A 124 3.53 20.33 21.76
N GLU A 125 4.17 20.72 20.64
CA GLU A 125 3.68 20.43 19.29
C GLU A 125 3.57 18.92 19.07
N ASP A 126 4.58 18.15 19.46
CA ASP A 126 4.60 16.70 19.29
C ASP A 126 3.53 16.02 20.15
N GLU A 127 3.36 16.43 21.41
CA GLU A 127 2.32 15.91 22.31
C GLU A 127 0.91 16.22 21.76
N LEU A 128 0.68 17.44 21.25
CA LEU A 128 -0.56 17.82 20.59
C LEU A 128 -0.82 17.00 19.33
N ARG A 129 0.21 16.79 18.51
CA ARG A 129 0.12 15.97 17.30
C ARG A 129 -0.32 14.55 17.61
N ASP A 130 0.22 13.95 18.67
CA ASP A 130 -0.17 12.61 19.13
C ASP A 130 -1.62 12.55 19.60
N TYR A 131 -2.08 13.54 20.38
CA TYR A 131 -3.47 13.60 20.82
C TYR A 131 -4.45 13.84 19.66
N ILE A 132 -4.14 14.76 18.74
CA ILE A 132 -4.97 15.04 17.57
C ILE A 132 -5.02 13.80 16.66
N SER A 133 -3.88 13.17 16.37
CA SER A 133 -3.81 11.96 15.54
C SER A 133 -4.58 10.77 16.10
N SER A 134 -4.64 10.66 17.43
CA SER A 134 -5.40 9.63 18.14
C SER A 134 -6.85 10.02 18.43
N LYS A 135 -7.27 11.23 18.00
CA LYS A 135 -8.60 11.82 18.28
C LYS A 135 -8.91 11.89 19.78
N ASN A 136 -7.88 12.08 20.61
CA ASN A 136 -7.98 12.26 22.05
C ASN A 136 -8.24 13.74 22.40
N PHE A 137 -9.48 14.19 22.24
CA PHE A 137 -9.88 15.58 22.48
C PHE A 137 -9.68 16.01 23.93
N PHE A 138 -9.87 15.10 24.87
CA PHE A 138 -9.65 15.38 26.28
C PHE A 138 -8.16 15.66 26.56
N GLY A 139 -7.26 14.85 26.00
CA GLY A 139 -5.81 15.07 26.11
C GLY A 139 -5.37 16.40 25.47
N VAL A 140 -5.96 16.78 24.32
CA VAL A 140 -5.72 18.11 23.71
C VAL A 140 -6.11 19.22 24.68
N GLN A 141 -7.32 19.18 25.23
CA GLN A 141 -7.79 20.22 26.15
C GLN A 141 -6.92 20.31 27.42
N GLU A 142 -6.63 19.17 28.05
CA GLU A 142 -5.81 19.11 29.27
C GLU A 142 -4.38 19.67 29.01
N LEU A 143 -3.78 19.34 27.88
CA LEU A 143 -2.46 19.85 27.51
C LEU A 143 -2.48 21.37 27.34
N LEU A 144 -3.45 21.90 26.60
CA LEU A 144 -3.59 23.33 26.34
C LEU A 144 -3.80 24.13 27.63
N GLU A 145 -4.62 23.60 28.57
CA GLU A 145 -4.84 24.19 29.90
C GLU A 145 -3.54 24.13 30.73
N ARG A 146 -2.88 22.98 30.80
CA ARG A 146 -1.61 22.79 31.55
C ARG A 146 -0.50 23.73 31.06
N LYS A 147 -0.43 23.99 29.77
CA LYS A 147 0.55 24.89 29.14
C LYS A 147 0.09 26.35 29.14
N ALA A 148 -1.07 26.67 29.71
CA ALA A 148 -1.66 28.01 29.77
C ALA A 148 -1.72 28.72 28.38
N ILE A 149 -2.08 27.98 27.36
CA ILE A 149 -2.20 28.50 26.00
C ILE A 149 -3.39 29.46 25.91
N ARG A 150 -3.21 30.54 25.15
CA ARG A 150 -4.27 31.55 24.96
C ARG A 150 -5.55 30.90 24.42
N ARG A 151 -6.70 31.33 24.94
CA ARG A 151 -8.00 30.72 24.69
C ARG A 151 -8.37 30.68 23.20
N ASP A 152 -8.03 31.71 22.44
CA ASP A 152 -8.29 31.77 21.00
C ASP A 152 -7.56 30.65 20.24
N TYR A 153 -6.29 30.33 20.57
CA TYR A 153 -5.56 29.21 19.98
C TYR A 153 -6.08 27.86 20.45
N CYS A 154 -6.55 27.76 21.72
CA CYS A 154 -7.21 26.55 22.20
C CYS A 154 -8.47 26.23 21.37
N GLU A 155 -9.30 27.25 21.10
CA GLU A 155 -10.50 27.08 20.27
C GLU A 155 -10.15 26.67 18.83
N ILE A 156 -9.09 27.24 18.24
CA ILE A 156 -8.60 26.86 16.90
C ILE A 156 -8.13 25.41 16.90
N LEU A 157 -7.25 25.01 17.81
CA LEU A 157 -6.65 23.66 17.85
C LEU A 157 -7.71 22.58 18.11
N LEU A 158 -8.72 22.85 18.91
CA LEU A 158 -9.84 21.92 19.12
C LEU A 158 -10.69 21.77 17.87
N LYS A 159 -10.90 22.85 17.09
CA LYS A 159 -11.68 22.83 15.85
C LYS A 159 -10.96 22.19 14.65
N VAL A 160 -9.64 22.03 14.69
CA VAL A 160 -8.89 21.39 13.59
C VAL A 160 -9.46 20.02 13.25
N ASN A 161 -9.90 19.25 14.23
CA ASN A 161 -10.49 17.93 14.03
C ASN A 161 -11.88 17.95 13.35
N ASP A 162 -12.54 19.11 13.32
CA ASP A 162 -13.85 19.29 12.65
C ASP A 162 -13.67 19.76 11.21
N LEU A 163 -12.42 20.03 10.77
CA LEU A 163 -12.09 20.47 9.43
C LEU A 163 -11.88 19.26 8.50
N PHE A 164 -12.95 18.53 8.27
CA PHE A 164 -12.95 17.40 7.32
C PHE A 164 -14.14 17.46 6.37
N GLY A 165 -14.03 16.81 5.22
CA GLY A 165 -15.07 16.70 4.21
C GLY A 165 -14.60 17.01 2.79
N SER A 166 -15.50 17.52 1.96
CA SER A 166 -15.21 17.95 0.59
C SER A 166 -14.35 19.22 0.57
N ALA A 167 -14.14 19.81 -0.62
CA ALA A 167 -13.37 21.05 -0.77
C ALA A 167 -13.89 22.23 0.08
N GLU A 168 -15.14 22.20 0.53
CA GLU A 168 -15.71 23.19 1.46
C GLU A 168 -15.00 23.20 2.82
N ALA A 169 -14.36 22.09 3.23
CA ALA A 169 -13.53 22.04 4.44
C ALA A 169 -12.34 22.99 4.34
N LEU A 170 -11.80 23.23 3.14
CA LEU A 170 -10.68 24.13 2.91
C LEU A 170 -11.10 25.59 3.14
N GLN A 171 -12.31 25.98 2.74
CA GLN A 171 -12.82 27.31 3.00
C GLN A 171 -12.97 27.56 4.50
N ARG A 172 -13.57 26.61 5.24
CA ARG A 172 -13.67 26.68 6.71
C ARG A 172 -12.30 26.75 7.39
N ALA A 173 -11.29 26.04 6.83
CA ALA A 173 -9.92 26.08 7.33
C ALA A 173 -9.28 27.46 7.15
N LYS A 174 -9.52 28.15 6.02
CA LYS A 174 -9.06 29.53 5.82
C LYS A 174 -9.67 30.51 6.80
N GLU A 175 -10.96 30.38 7.07
CA GLU A 175 -11.69 31.25 8.00
C GLU A 175 -11.22 31.09 9.46
N LEU A 176 -10.65 29.94 9.79
CA LEU A 176 -10.22 29.64 11.17
C LEU A 176 -8.84 30.23 11.51
N VAL A 177 -7.99 30.51 10.52
CA VAL A 177 -6.61 30.91 10.72
C VAL A 177 -6.29 32.29 10.10
N SER A 178 -5.28 32.97 10.62
CA SER A 178 -4.83 34.26 10.07
C SER A 178 -3.32 34.28 9.79
N ASN A 179 -2.58 33.24 10.16
CA ASN A 179 -1.16 33.17 9.90
C ASN A 179 -0.89 32.73 8.45
N GLU A 180 0.14 33.33 7.87
CA GLU A 180 0.51 33.13 6.47
C GLU A 180 0.84 31.65 6.15
N ARG A 181 1.55 30.94 7.06
CA ARG A 181 1.96 29.55 6.87
C ARG A 181 0.77 28.62 6.72
N SER A 182 -0.24 28.77 7.61
CA SER A 182 -1.47 27.95 7.52
C SER A 182 -2.31 28.31 6.29
N LEU A 183 -2.37 29.61 5.92
CA LEU A 183 -3.08 30.04 4.73
C LEU A 183 -2.46 29.48 3.45
N GLN A 184 -1.13 29.56 3.31
CA GLN A 184 -0.39 28.96 2.17
C GLN A 184 -0.57 27.43 2.11
N ALA A 185 -0.64 26.77 3.28
CA ALA A 185 -0.92 25.33 3.34
C ALA A 185 -2.31 24.98 2.75
N VAL A 186 -3.32 25.79 3.05
CA VAL A 186 -4.68 25.58 2.48
C VAL A 186 -4.71 25.94 0.99
N GLU A 187 -4.04 27.00 0.57
CA GLU A 187 -3.95 27.39 -0.85
C GLU A 187 -3.32 26.27 -1.69
N ARG A 188 -2.26 25.63 -1.18
CA ARG A 188 -1.66 24.46 -1.83
C ARG A 188 -2.64 23.29 -1.94
N LEU A 189 -3.49 23.05 -0.93
CA LEU A 189 -4.53 22.02 -1.01
C LEU A 189 -5.62 22.35 -2.04
N GLU A 190 -5.98 23.64 -2.20
CA GLU A 190 -6.92 24.06 -3.24
C GLU A 190 -6.35 23.90 -4.66
N GLU A 191 -5.05 24.18 -4.83
CA GLU A 191 -4.35 23.91 -6.08
C GLU A 191 -4.27 22.41 -6.36
N LEU A 192 -3.93 21.62 -5.36
CA LEU A 192 -3.91 20.17 -5.44
C LEU A 192 -5.28 19.61 -5.83
N TYR A 193 -6.36 20.14 -5.27
CA TYR A 193 -7.70 19.71 -5.64
C TYR A 193 -8.01 19.96 -7.13
N ARG A 194 -7.58 21.10 -7.68
CA ARG A 194 -7.71 21.39 -9.12
C ARG A 194 -6.94 20.36 -9.96
N VAL A 195 -5.71 20.05 -9.57
CA VAL A 195 -4.90 19.03 -10.25
C VAL A 195 -5.58 17.65 -10.18
N LEU A 196 -6.14 17.25 -9.03
CA LEU A 196 -6.86 15.98 -8.89
C LEU A 196 -8.15 15.93 -9.73
N CYS A 197 -8.83 17.06 -9.94
CA CYS A 197 -9.94 17.15 -10.88
C CYS A 197 -9.49 16.91 -12.34
N GLU A 198 -8.32 17.43 -12.75
CA GLU A 198 -7.76 17.16 -14.08
C GLU A 198 -7.40 15.68 -14.27
N TYR A 199 -6.98 15.00 -13.20
CA TYR A 199 -6.79 13.53 -13.20
C TYR A 199 -8.11 12.74 -13.14
N GLY A 200 -9.25 13.38 -12.86
CA GLY A 200 -10.57 12.74 -12.74
C GLY A 200 -10.68 11.81 -11.52
N VAL A 201 -9.95 12.10 -10.46
CA VAL A 201 -9.92 11.28 -9.22
C VAL A 201 -10.56 11.99 -8.01
N GLU A 202 -11.13 13.18 -8.20
CA GLU A 202 -11.72 14.03 -7.15
C GLU A 202 -12.82 13.33 -6.34
N ARG A 203 -13.57 12.42 -6.95
CA ARG A 203 -14.62 11.64 -6.26
C ARG A 203 -14.10 10.71 -5.16
N TYR A 204 -12.82 10.35 -5.24
CA TYR A 204 -12.16 9.50 -4.24
C TYR A 204 -11.52 10.30 -3.11
N VAL A 205 -11.54 11.63 -3.17
CA VAL A 205 -10.77 12.52 -2.30
C VAL A 205 -11.66 13.23 -1.30
N SER A 206 -11.17 13.34 -0.08
CA SER A 206 -11.67 14.23 0.97
C SER A 206 -10.50 14.90 1.67
N PHE A 207 -10.76 16.04 2.32
CA PHE A 207 -9.77 16.76 3.10
C PHE A 207 -10.00 16.50 4.59
N ASP A 208 -8.91 16.38 5.36
CA ASP A 208 -8.92 16.23 6.81
C ASP A 208 -7.70 16.96 7.37
N LEU A 209 -7.88 18.19 7.86
CA LEU A 209 -6.78 19.02 8.41
C LEU A 209 -6.31 18.50 9.78
N GLY A 210 -7.09 17.63 10.42
CA GLY A 210 -6.70 16.87 11.61
C GLY A 210 -5.92 15.59 11.29
N LEU A 211 -5.75 15.27 9.99
CA LEU A 211 -4.90 14.16 9.56
C LEU A 211 -3.44 14.55 9.77
N LEU A 212 -2.84 14.06 10.84
CA LEU A 212 -1.43 14.25 11.15
C LEU A 212 -0.71 12.90 11.14
N SER A 213 0.61 12.93 10.99
CA SER A 213 1.43 11.72 10.99
C SER A 213 2.31 11.65 12.22
N LYS A 214 2.50 10.45 12.75
CA LYS A 214 3.53 10.16 13.75
C LYS A 214 4.97 10.23 13.19
N TYR A 215 5.10 10.24 11.85
CA TYR A 215 6.40 10.36 11.20
C TYR A 215 6.75 11.84 11.05
N HIS A 216 7.82 12.26 11.75
CA HIS A 216 8.29 13.65 11.76
C HIS A 216 8.96 14.09 10.46
N TYR A 217 9.17 13.19 9.50
CA TYR A 217 9.81 13.54 8.23
C TYR A 217 8.88 14.19 7.21
N TYR A 218 7.54 14.10 7.39
CA TYR A 218 6.62 14.77 6.47
C TYR A 218 6.68 16.30 6.61
N THR A 219 6.74 16.96 5.45
CA THR A 219 6.93 18.43 5.36
C THR A 219 5.79 19.14 4.64
N GLY A 220 4.82 18.42 4.12
CA GLY A 220 3.77 19.00 3.29
C GLY A 220 2.48 18.18 3.34
N VAL A 221 1.95 17.87 2.15
CA VAL A 221 0.75 17.06 2.01
C VAL A 221 0.98 15.65 2.58
N ILE A 222 -0.02 15.13 3.27
CA ILE A 222 -0.11 13.73 3.70
C ILE A 222 -1.45 13.17 3.27
N PHE A 223 -1.49 11.88 2.96
CA PHE A 223 -2.73 11.25 2.50
C PHE A 223 -2.81 9.78 2.89
N LYS A 224 -4.04 9.32 3.12
CA LYS A 224 -4.34 7.93 3.49
C LYS A 224 -5.59 7.45 2.79
N ALA A 225 -5.53 6.25 2.22
CA ALA A 225 -6.69 5.60 1.61
C ALA A 225 -7.33 4.63 2.60
N TYR A 226 -8.61 4.82 2.85
CA TYR A 226 -9.42 3.98 3.73
C TYR A 226 -10.49 3.25 2.94
N THR A 227 -10.79 2.03 3.35
CA THR A 227 -11.89 1.23 2.81
C THR A 227 -12.53 0.42 3.94
N TYR A 228 -13.73 -0.10 3.70
CA TYR A 228 -14.36 -0.97 4.69
C TYR A 228 -13.76 -2.40 4.67
N GLY A 229 -13.85 -3.08 5.80
CA GLY A 229 -13.34 -4.45 5.98
C GLY A 229 -11.96 -4.53 6.63
N VAL A 230 -11.22 -3.42 6.75
CA VAL A 230 -9.94 -3.34 7.48
C VAL A 230 -9.96 -2.18 8.45
N GLY A 231 -9.19 -2.30 9.53
CA GLY A 231 -9.17 -1.31 10.62
C GLY A 231 -8.15 -0.18 10.46
N ASP A 232 -7.28 -0.22 9.42
CA ASP A 232 -6.26 0.79 9.16
C ASP A 232 -6.31 1.20 7.68
N ALA A 233 -5.55 2.22 7.29
CA ALA A 233 -5.45 2.66 5.90
C ALA A 233 -4.75 1.61 5.04
N VAL A 234 -5.35 1.23 3.91
CA VAL A 234 -4.77 0.29 2.93
C VAL A 234 -3.61 0.90 2.15
N ALA A 235 -3.57 2.24 2.07
CA ALA A 235 -2.44 2.96 1.49
C ALA A 235 -2.23 4.28 2.23
N LYS A 236 -0.99 4.76 2.25
CA LYS A 236 -0.62 6.01 2.90
C LYS A 236 0.61 6.62 2.23
N GLY A 237 0.70 7.95 2.25
CA GLY A 237 1.81 8.67 1.67
C GLY A 237 1.90 10.12 2.11
N GLY A 238 2.85 10.84 1.53
CA GLY A 238 3.02 12.26 1.78
C GLY A 238 4.35 12.80 1.27
N ARG A 239 4.51 14.13 1.38
CA ARG A 239 5.70 14.88 1.00
C ARG A 239 6.72 14.94 2.13
N TYR A 240 8.01 14.72 1.80
CA TYR A 240 9.11 14.65 2.77
C TYR A 240 10.39 15.30 2.22
N ASP A 241 10.46 16.60 2.18
CA ASP A 241 11.52 17.38 1.52
C ASP A 241 12.85 17.39 2.27
N ASN A 242 12.87 16.96 3.54
CA ASN A 242 14.07 17.01 4.38
C ASN A 242 14.75 15.64 4.59
N LEU A 243 14.14 14.53 4.16
CA LEU A 243 14.66 13.20 4.47
C LEU A 243 15.99 12.91 3.75
N LEU A 244 16.12 13.33 2.49
CA LEU A 244 17.34 13.08 1.70
C LEU A 244 18.56 13.82 2.23
N LYS A 245 18.39 14.94 2.97
CA LYS A 245 19.48 15.68 3.61
C LYS A 245 20.31 14.81 4.56
N TYR A 246 19.70 13.86 5.25
CA TYR A 246 20.40 12.92 6.13
C TYR A 246 21.36 12.00 5.37
N PHE A 247 21.23 11.91 4.05
CA PHE A 247 22.07 11.10 3.16
C PHE A 247 22.93 11.97 2.23
N GLY A 248 22.95 13.30 2.44
CA GLY A 248 23.82 14.24 1.73
C GLY A 248 23.25 14.85 0.45
N LYS A 249 22.00 14.58 0.08
CA LYS A 249 21.32 15.19 -1.08
C LYS A 249 20.14 16.06 -0.61
N GLU A 250 20.12 17.33 -1.01
CA GLU A 250 18.94 18.17 -0.80
C GLU A 250 17.98 18.02 -1.98
N ALA A 251 16.84 17.39 -1.76
CA ALA A 251 15.82 17.22 -2.79
C ALA A 251 14.44 17.06 -2.15
N PRO A 252 13.41 17.75 -2.69
CA PRO A 252 12.03 17.51 -2.32
C PRO A 252 11.61 16.10 -2.79
N ALA A 253 10.72 15.48 -2.05
CA ALA A 253 10.23 14.16 -2.40
C ALA A 253 8.79 13.93 -1.90
N ILE A 254 8.06 13.12 -2.65
CA ILE A 254 6.74 12.64 -2.29
C ILE A 254 6.63 11.16 -2.67
N GLY A 255 5.96 10.36 -1.83
CA GLY A 255 5.76 8.96 -2.11
C GLY A 255 4.54 8.39 -1.41
N PHE A 256 4.19 7.17 -1.76
CA PHE A 256 3.17 6.41 -1.08
C PHE A 256 3.52 4.93 -0.98
N VAL A 257 2.86 4.26 -0.06
CA VAL A 257 2.91 2.82 0.11
C VAL A 257 1.49 2.26 0.17
N ILE A 258 1.27 1.14 -0.52
CA ILE A 258 0.10 0.27 -0.37
C ILE A 258 0.53 -0.91 0.48
N VAL A 259 -0.22 -1.18 1.55
CA VAL A 259 -0.05 -2.37 2.41
C VAL A 259 -0.81 -3.52 1.76
N VAL A 260 -0.08 -4.41 1.08
CA VAL A 260 -0.68 -5.46 0.23
C VAL A 260 -1.51 -6.43 1.06
N ASP A 261 -1.08 -6.75 2.28
CA ASP A 261 -1.81 -7.66 3.18
C ASP A 261 -3.18 -7.07 3.57
N ASP A 262 -3.23 -5.77 3.93
CA ASP A 262 -4.48 -5.09 4.27
C ASP A 262 -5.39 -4.95 3.04
N LEU A 263 -4.81 -4.69 1.86
CA LEU A 263 -5.55 -4.64 0.60
C LEU A 263 -6.18 -5.99 0.26
N LEU A 264 -5.43 -7.09 0.38
CA LEU A 264 -5.96 -8.44 0.15
C LEU A 264 -7.05 -8.81 1.16
N GLU A 265 -6.88 -8.44 2.43
CA GLU A 265 -7.91 -8.63 3.45
C GLU A 265 -9.19 -7.85 3.13
N ALA A 266 -9.07 -6.58 2.72
CA ALA A 266 -10.20 -5.76 2.30
C ALA A 266 -10.93 -6.39 1.10
N LEU A 267 -10.21 -6.79 0.06
CA LEU A 267 -10.77 -7.46 -1.12
C LEU A 267 -11.46 -8.77 -0.76
N ALA A 268 -10.89 -9.57 0.15
CA ALA A 268 -11.48 -10.82 0.61
C ALA A 268 -12.81 -10.58 1.35
N ARG A 269 -12.84 -9.62 2.27
CA ARG A 269 -14.06 -9.26 3.02
C ARG A 269 -15.13 -8.66 2.11
N GLN A 270 -14.74 -7.95 1.07
CA GLN A 270 -15.61 -7.40 0.04
C GLN A 270 -16.02 -8.42 -1.03
N LYS A 271 -15.52 -9.67 -0.96
CA LYS A 271 -15.75 -10.74 -1.95
C LYS A 271 -15.26 -10.37 -3.36
N LYS A 272 -14.22 -9.54 -3.43
CA LYS A 272 -13.58 -9.04 -4.67
C LYS A 272 -12.19 -9.64 -4.90
N VAL A 273 -11.85 -10.75 -4.25
CA VAL A 273 -10.56 -11.41 -4.48
C VAL A 273 -10.40 -11.73 -5.95
N PRO A 274 -9.31 -11.30 -6.59
CA PRO A 274 -9.04 -11.65 -7.98
C PRO A 274 -9.08 -13.16 -8.14
N ARG A 275 -9.90 -13.66 -9.05
CA ARG A 275 -9.87 -15.08 -9.40
C ARG A 275 -8.55 -15.36 -10.07
N LEU A 276 -7.75 -16.22 -9.48
CA LEU A 276 -6.56 -16.73 -10.14
C LEU A 276 -7.03 -17.42 -11.42
N ARG A 277 -6.73 -16.83 -12.58
CA ARG A 277 -6.94 -17.50 -13.87
C ARG A 277 -5.90 -18.60 -13.97
N ALA A 278 -6.31 -19.80 -13.71
CA ALA A 278 -5.54 -20.96 -14.11
C ALA A 278 -5.82 -21.21 -15.60
N ASP A 279 -5.07 -20.57 -16.46
CA ASP A 279 -5.08 -20.86 -17.91
C ASP A 279 -4.21 -22.09 -18.23
N GLY A 280 -3.90 -22.91 -17.21
CA GLY A 280 -3.04 -24.08 -17.31
C GLY A 280 -3.74 -25.32 -17.84
N VAL A 281 -2.95 -26.26 -18.28
CA VAL A 281 -3.36 -27.57 -18.75
C VAL A 281 -2.76 -28.63 -17.83
N LEU A 282 -3.57 -29.56 -17.35
CA LEU A 282 -3.10 -30.72 -16.62
C LEU A 282 -3.02 -31.92 -17.57
N ILE A 283 -1.83 -32.50 -17.68
CA ILE A 283 -1.57 -33.70 -18.48
C ILE A 283 -1.42 -34.88 -17.53
N ILE A 284 -2.36 -35.76 -17.57
CA ILE A 284 -2.39 -37.02 -16.80
C ILE A 284 -1.84 -38.13 -17.71
N TYR A 285 -0.83 -38.87 -17.28
CA TYR A 285 -0.24 -39.94 -18.09
C TYR A 285 -0.13 -41.24 -17.30
N GLU A 286 -0.36 -42.34 -18.01
CA GLU A 286 -0.19 -43.71 -17.48
C GLU A 286 1.28 -44.15 -17.58
N GLU A 287 1.58 -45.31 -16.99
CA GLU A 287 2.91 -45.90 -17.01
C GLU A 287 3.42 -46.10 -18.45
N GLY A 288 4.67 -45.72 -18.68
CA GLY A 288 5.31 -45.74 -20.01
C GLY A 288 5.05 -44.52 -20.88
N ARG A 289 4.06 -43.66 -20.58
CA ARG A 289 3.66 -42.53 -21.43
C ARG A 289 4.29 -41.18 -21.02
N PHE A 290 5.21 -41.15 -20.05
CA PHE A 290 5.86 -39.93 -19.61
C PHE A 290 6.55 -39.11 -20.74
N ARG A 291 7.18 -39.82 -21.68
CA ARG A 291 7.87 -39.15 -22.82
C ARG A 291 6.90 -38.39 -23.70
N ASP A 292 5.73 -38.97 -23.98
CA ASP A 292 4.68 -38.35 -24.81
C ASP A 292 4.04 -37.18 -24.07
N ALA A 293 3.76 -37.34 -22.79
CA ALA A 293 3.25 -36.28 -21.92
C ALA A 293 4.23 -35.09 -21.84
N LEU A 294 5.51 -35.36 -21.68
CA LEU A 294 6.54 -34.33 -21.68
C LEU A 294 6.63 -33.60 -23.02
N LYS A 295 6.52 -34.32 -24.14
CA LYS A 295 6.49 -33.69 -25.47
C LYS A 295 5.30 -32.75 -25.61
N LYS A 296 4.10 -33.17 -25.22
CA LYS A 296 2.89 -32.35 -25.24
C LYS A 296 3.03 -31.11 -24.32
N ALA A 297 3.57 -31.29 -23.12
CA ALA A 297 3.82 -30.17 -22.22
C ALA A 297 4.78 -29.14 -22.82
N LYS A 298 5.85 -29.56 -23.48
CA LYS A 298 6.77 -28.67 -24.18
C LYS A 298 6.09 -27.91 -25.31
N GLU A 299 5.26 -28.55 -26.11
CA GLU A 299 4.49 -27.92 -27.19
C GLU A 299 3.56 -26.81 -26.63
N LEU A 300 2.84 -27.08 -25.54
CA LEU A 300 1.97 -26.11 -24.89
C LEU A 300 2.75 -24.95 -24.29
N ARG A 301 3.87 -25.22 -23.63
CA ARG A 301 4.73 -24.17 -23.04
C ARG A 301 5.36 -23.24 -24.08
N VAL A 302 5.70 -23.74 -25.28
CA VAL A 302 6.12 -22.91 -26.42
C VAL A 302 5.01 -21.95 -26.85
N GLN A 303 3.75 -22.37 -26.73
CA GLN A 303 2.56 -21.53 -26.97
C GLN A 303 2.20 -20.62 -25.79
N GLN A 304 3.07 -20.49 -24.77
CA GLN A 304 2.85 -19.73 -23.55
C GLN A 304 1.66 -20.25 -22.71
N ILE A 305 1.28 -21.52 -22.89
CA ILE A 305 0.25 -22.20 -22.10
C ILE A 305 0.95 -22.96 -20.97
N PRO A 306 0.69 -22.63 -19.68
CA PRO A 306 1.21 -23.38 -18.55
C PRO A 306 0.73 -24.84 -18.62
N ALA A 307 1.63 -25.79 -18.45
CA ALA A 307 1.30 -27.21 -18.49
C ALA A 307 1.98 -27.96 -17.32
N GLU A 308 1.18 -28.71 -16.60
CA GLU A 308 1.59 -29.57 -15.49
C GLU A 308 1.48 -31.05 -15.90
N LEU A 309 2.37 -31.89 -15.36
CA LEU A 309 2.44 -33.31 -15.64
C LEU A 309 2.24 -34.09 -14.36
N ILE A 310 1.28 -35.02 -14.35
CA ILE A 310 1.06 -35.92 -13.21
C ILE A 310 0.81 -37.37 -13.68
N PRO A 311 1.31 -38.36 -12.93
CA PRO A 311 0.98 -39.76 -13.23
C PRO A 311 -0.47 -40.04 -12.92
N ALA A 312 -1.09 -40.94 -13.67
CA ALA A 312 -2.41 -41.45 -13.37
C ALA A 312 -2.41 -42.22 -12.02
N ILE A 313 -3.54 -42.17 -11.33
CA ILE A 313 -3.68 -42.87 -10.04
C ILE A 313 -3.73 -44.37 -10.30
N SER A 314 -2.77 -45.10 -9.75
CA SER A 314 -2.70 -46.54 -9.84
C SER A 314 -3.95 -47.23 -9.26
N GLY A 315 -4.54 -48.19 -9.98
CA GLY A 315 -5.71 -48.99 -9.53
C GLY A 315 -7.00 -48.78 -10.34
N ALA A 316 -6.93 -48.06 -11.46
CA ALA A 316 -7.97 -48.06 -12.48
C ALA A 316 -7.56 -49.07 -13.56
N ASP A 317 -8.41 -50.07 -13.84
CA ASP A 317 -8.16 -51.01 -14.93
C ASP A 317 -7.97 -50.27 -16.26
N SER A 318 -6.82 -50.48 -16.87
CA SER A 318 -6.35 -49.77 -18.05
C SER A 318 -7.11 -50.06 -19.35
N SER A 319 -8.15 -50.89 -19.29
CA SER A 319 -8.91 -51.36 -20.46
C SER A 319 -10.28 -50.70 -20.67
N ASP A 320 -10.67 -49.72 -19.81
CA ASP A 320 -12.01 -49.13 -19.86
C ASP A 320 -11.91 -47.59 -20.00
N THR A 321 -12.76 -47.04 -20.88
CA THR A 321 -12.98 -45.60 -21.00
C THR A 321 -13.33 -44.90 -19.66
N GLY A 322 -13.77 -45.68 -18.69
CA GLY A 322 -13.97 -45.24 -17.31
C GLY A 322 -12.72 -44.82 -16.54
N SER A 323 -11.50 -45.19 -17.00
CA SER A 323 -10.25 -44.77 -16.34
C SER A 323 -9.96 -43.27 -16.56
N PHE A 324 -10.25 -42.71 -17.73
CA PHE A 324 -10.14 -41.28 -18.01
C PHE A 324 -11.08 -40.48 -17.13
N ASP A 325 -12.37 -40.77 -17.17
CA ASP A 325 -13.39 -40.04 -16.40
C ASP A 325 -13.11 -40.12 -14.89
N LYS A 326 -12.65 -41.26 -14.41
CA LYS A 326 -12.33 -41.49 -12.99
C LYS A 326 -11.13 -40.64 -12.57
N ASN A 327 -10.04 -40.62 -13.35
CA ASN A 327 -8.87 -39.82 -13.07
C ASN A 327 -9.18 -38.32 -13.15
N VAL A 328 -9.87 -37.88 -14.20
CA VAL A 328 -10.30 -36.49 -14.37
C VAL A 328 -11.21 -36.06 -13.21
N LYS A 329 -12.17 -36.89 -12.81
CA LYS A 329 -13.05 -36.58 -11.68
C LYS A 329 -12.30 -36.44 -10.36
N ILE A 330 -11.36 -37.36 -10.07
CA ILE A 330 -10.55 -37.29 -8.85
C ILE A 330 -9.70 -35.97 -8.83
N TYR A 331 -9.09 -35.65 -9.95
CA TYR A 331 -8.30 -34.45 -10.04
C TYR A 331 -9.15 -33.16 -10.03
N ARG A 332 -10.34 -33.15 -10.61
CA ARG A 332 -11.33 -32.08 -10.48
C ARG A 332 -11.75 -31.87 -9.02
N GLU A 333 -12.04 -32.93 -8.29
CA GLU A 333 -12.43 -32.84 -6.88
C GLU A 333 -11.29 -32.36 -5.98
N LYS A 334 -10.05 -32.81 -6.24
CA LYS A 334 -8.85 -32.39 -5.52
C LYS A 334 -8.38 -30.99 -5.92
N SER A 335 -8.60 -30.59 -7.16
CA SER A 335 -8.16 -29.30 -7.71
C SER A 335 -9.21 -28.18 -7.61
N LYS A 336 -10.17 -28.28 -6.71
CA LYS A 336 -11.19 -27.23 -6.48
C LYS A 336 -10.58 -25.83 -6.29
N ASN A 337 -9.30 -25.76 -5.92
CA ASN A 337 -8.52 -24.52 -5.78
C ASN A 337 -7.54 -24.24 -6.94
N HIS A 338 -7.40 -25.18 -7.89
CA HIS A 338 -6.54 -25.06 -9.07
C HIS A 338 -7.41 -25.17 -10.31
N MET A 339 -7.82 -24.03 -10.85
CA MET A 339 -8.68 -23.99 -12.04
C MET A 339 -7.84 -24.29 -13.26
N GLN A 340 -7.89 -25.52 -13.74
CA GLN A 340 -7.25 -25.94 -14.97
C GLN A 340 -8.20 -25.65 -16.15
N LYS A 341 -7.65 -25.16 -17.27
CA LYS A 341 -8.41 -24.85 -18.48
C LYS A 341 -8.82 -26.11 -19.25
N ALA A 342 -7.96 -27.13 -19.23
CA ALA A 342 -8.18 -28.39 -19.90
C ALA A 342 -7.41 -29.52 -19.21
N PHE A 343 -7.90 -30.75 -19.41
CA PHE A 343 -7.23 -31.98 -19.02
C PHE A 343 -6.81 -32.73 -20.29
N TYR A 344 -5.58 -33.21 -20.35
CA TYR A 344 -5.11 -34.18 -21.31
C TYR A 344 -4.84 -35.48 -20.59
N TYR A 345 -5.33 -36.58 -21.13
CA TYR A 345 -5.09 -37.91 -20.58
C TYR A 345 -4.36 -38.75 -21.62
N MET A 346 -3.30 -39.41 -21.22
CA MET A 346 -2.51 -40.31 -22.05
C MET A 346 -2.54 -41.69 -21.48
N PRO A 347 -3.45 -42.57 -21.97
CA PRO A 347 -3.56 -43.97 -21.54
C PRO A 347 -2.33 -44.76 -21.99
N ALA A 348 -2.08 -45.92 -21.35
CA ALA A 348 -0.99 -46.82 -21.70
C ALA A 348 -1.04 -47.25 -23.18
N GLU A 349 -2.23 -47.51 -23.69
CA GLU A 349 -2.49 -47.84 -25.09
C GLU A 349 -3.47 -46.84 -25.70
N GLY A 350 -3.17 -46.32 -26.89
CA GLY A 350 -4.05 -45.38 -27.60
C GLY A 350 -3.53 -43.96 -27.73
N GLY A 351 -4.38 -43.06 -28.22
CA GLY A 351 -4.10 -41.66 -28.43
C GLY A 351 -4.30 -40.80 -27.18
N CYS A 352 -3.92 -39.52 -27.27
CA CYS A 352 -4.20 -38.52 -26.23
C CYS A 352 -5.69 -38.16 -26.25
N MET A 353 -6.33 -38.16 -25.09
CA MET A 353 -7.72 -37.71 -24.89
C MET A 353 -7.67 -36.29 -24.30
N GLU A 354 -8.56 -35.40 -24.75
CA GLU A 354 -8.65 -34.03 -24.29
C GLU A 354 -10.04 -33.75 -23.73
N GLU A 355 -10.11 -33.12 -22.57
CA GLU A 355 -11.36 -32.62 -21.99
C GLU A 355 -11.17 -31.12 -21.67
N LEU A 356 -11.93 -30.26 -22.34
CA LEU A 356 -12.01 -28.85 -22.03
C LEU A 356 -12.97 -28.62 -20.87
N LEU A 357 -12.57 -27.83 -19.88
CA LEU A 357 -13.47 -27.36 -18.85
C LEU A 357 -14.37 -26.27 -19.42
N ASP A 358 -15.69 -26.48 -19.40
CA ASP A 358 -16.64 -25.44 -19.76
C ASP A 358 -16.44 -24.19 -18.92
N ARG A 359 -16.39 -23.05 -19.59
CA ARG A 359 -16.38 -21.75 -18.95
C ARG A 359 -17.79 -21.43 -18.43
N ASN A 360 -18.05 -21.70 -17.16
CA ASN A 360 -19.15 -21.08 -16.42
C ASN A 360 -18.64 -19.98 -15.48
#